data_ebfc617687146a0f84b93d88616215fb
#
_entry.id   ebfc617687146a0f84b93d88616215fb
#
_cell.length_a   1.000
_cell.length_b   1.000
_cell.length_c   1.000
_cell.angle_alpha   90.00
_cell.angle_beta   90.00
_cell.angle_gamma   90.00
#
_symmetry.space_group_name_H-M   'P 1'
#
loop_
_entity.id
_entity.type
_entity.pdbx_description
1 polymer ?
#
loop_
_entity_poly.entity_id
_entity_poly.type
_entity_poly.pdbx_seq_one_letter_code
_entity_poly.pdbx_strand_id
1 'polypeptide(L)'
;MAASARPVLIAGGGIGGLATALTLHQVGVPCVVFEAAREMRPLGVGINLQPNAVRELGDLGIGEDALDRVGLPAKEWALVGLNGNDIYSEPRGRLAGYRWPQYAVHRGQFHMLLYRTLVERAGPGAVRLGCRVAGYRRLADGGVAARIEGADGSTSEADGALLVGADGIHSAVRAQMHPAQPPIHWGGAVMWRGTSWAKPIRSGASFVGLGTHRHRMVFYPISHPDPATGLSMINWIAEVTMDNAEGWKQSGWFRQVPIADFVGHFEGWVWDWLDVPALIRKADVAFENPMIDRDPVPTWRDGPVALLGDAAHAMYPTGSNGGSQAIIDARVLGAAMVEHGATPEALADYDAKLCGPISQLVLRNRGAGPFGLLNLVDERCGGTFENIDDVIPPGERAQFMAAYKAAAGFAIESLNNAPRTIAEGARAASRRAASAARPTGTSPS
;
A
#
# COMPACT_ATOMS: atom_id res chain seq x y z
N MET A 1 -3.22 4.41 -42.78
CA MET A 1 -2.59 4.18 -41.48
C MET A 1 -3.69 4.20 -40.44
N ALA A 2 -3.89 3.11 -39.70
CA ALA A 2 -4.82 3.11 -38.56
C ALA A 2 -4.34 4.18 -37.55
N ALA A 3 -5.20 5.10 -37.15
CA ALA A 3 -4.88 6.08 -36.09
C ALA A 3 -4.38 5.29 -34.88
N SER A 4 -3.15 5.55 -34.44
CA SER A 4 -2.60 4.93 -33.25
C SER A 4 -3.59 5.18 -32.08
N ALA A 5 -4.04 4.10 -31.43
CA ALA A 5 -4.94 4.23 -30.29
C ALA A 5 -4.26 5.11 -29.23
N ARG A 6 -4.96 6.15 -28.74
CA ARG A 6 -4.42 7.00 -27.66
C ARG A 6 -4.05 6.14 -26.44
N PRO A 7 -2.92 6.39 -25.79
CA PRO A 7 -2.51 5.63 -24.60
C PRO A 7 -3.41 5.91 -23.41
N VAL A 8 -3.38 5.03 -22.42
CA VAL A 8 -3.84 5.33 -21.06
C VAL A 8 -2.76 6.16 -20.37
N LEU A 9 -3.14 7.33 -19.84
CA LEU A 9 -2.27 8.18 -19.05
C LEU A 9 -2.32 7.75 -17.59
N ILE A 10 -1.17 7.70 -16.92
CA ILE A 10 -1.08 7.32 -15.50
C ILE A 10 -0.38 8.46 -14.78
N ALA A 11 -1.07 9.10 -13.84
CA ALA A 11 -0.53 10.14 -12.99
C ALA A 11 0.11 9.52 -11.75
N GLY A 12 1.43 9.67 -11.60
CA GLY A 12 2.20 9.16 -10.47
C GLY A 12 2.90 7.82 -10.76
N GLY A 13 4.21 7.80 -10.53
CA GLY A 13 5.10 6.63 -10.66
C GLY A 13 5.32 5.89 -9.32
N GLY A 14 4.36 5.95 -8.38
CA GLY A 14 4.36 5.14 -7.17
C GLY A 14 4.08 3.66 -7.42
N ILE A 15 4.00 2.84 -6.35
CA ILE A 15 3.74 1.40 -6.45
C ILE A 15 2.48 1.12 -7.28
N GLY A 16 1.37 1.82 -7.02
CA GLY A 16 0.12 1.63 -7.76
C GLY A 16 0.24 2.00 -9.23
N GLY A 17 0.84 3.16 -9.55
CA GLY A 17 1.03 3.59 -10.96
C GLY A 17 1.94 2.66 -11.76
N LEU A 18 3.06 2.22 -11.18
CA LEU A 18 3.96 1.26 -11.83
C LEU A 18 3.31 -0.13 -11.99
N ALA A 19 2.59 -0.62 -10.97
CA ALA A 19 1.83 -1.87 -11.07
C ALA A 19 0.74 -1.79 -12.15
N THR A 20 0.07 -0.63 -12.27
CA THR A 20 -0.90 -0.36 -13.34
C THR A 20 -0.22 -0.42 -14.70
N ALA A 21 0.89 0.29 -14.89
CA ALA A 21 1.61 0.28 -16.18
C ALA A 21 2.10 -1.12 -16.57
N LEU A 22 2.64 -1.89 -15.61
CA LEU A 22 3.03 -3.29 -15.83
C LEU A 22 1.84 -4.17 -16.22
N THR A 23 0.71 -4.00 -15.54
CA THR A 23 -0.53 -4.74 -15.84
C THR A 23 -1.05 -4.38 -17.24
N LEU A 24 -1.12 -3.10 -17.58
CA LEU A 24 -1.57 -2.65 -18.90
C LEU A 24 -0.65 -3.13 -20.01
N HIS A 25 0.66 -3.09 -19.78
CA HIS A 25 1.64 -3.68 -20.71
C HIS A 25 1.39 -5.18 -20.92
N GLN A 26 1.16 -5.94 -19.84
CA GLN A 26 0.85 -7.37 -19.90
C GLN A 26 -0.36 -7.67 -20.77
N VAL A 27 -1.44 -6.89 -20.65
CA VAL A 27 -2.68 -7.10 -21.41
C VAL A 27 -2.70 -6.38 -22.77
N GLY A 28 -1.60 -5.73 -23.17
CA GLY A 28 -1.42 -5.11 -24.47
C GLY A 28 -2.11 -3.73 -24.62
N VAL A 29 -2.35 -3.02 -23.52
CA VAL A 29 -2.89 -1.64 -23.54
C VAL A 29 -1.74 -0.65 -23.50
N PRO A 30 -1.58 0.22 -24.53
CA PRO A 30 -0.59 1.28 -24.51
C PRO A 30 -0.81 2.24 -23.35
N CYS A 31 0.24 2.55 -22.60
CA CYS A 31 0.17 3.48 -21.47
C CYS A 31 1.46 4.28 -21.30
N VAL A 32 1.39 5.39 -20.57
CA VAL A 32 2.53 6.21 -20.18
C VAL A 32 2.31 6.73 -18.77
N VAL A 33 3.37 6.62 -17.93
CA VAL A 33 3.39 7.12 -16.55
C VAL A 33 4.02 8.52 -16.56
N PHE A 34 3.39 9.47 -15.86
CA PHE A 34 3.93 10.81 -15.58
C PHE A 34 4.28 10.87 -14.09
N GLU A 35 5.55 11.09 -13.79
CA GLU A 35 6.08 11.13 -12.42
C GLU A 35 6.72 12.50 -12.13
N ALA A 36 6.33 13.10 -11.01
CA ALA A 36 6.80 14.42 -10.62
C ALA A 36 8.29 14.46 -10.25
N ALA A 37 8.82 13.37 -9.72
CA ALA A 37 10.23 13.27 -9.38
C ALA A 37 11.10 13.33 -10.64
N ARG A 38 12.22 14.08 -10.56
CA ARG A 38 13.19 14.17 -11.65
C ARG A 38 14.02 12.88 -11.81
N GLU A 39 14.06 12.07 -10.77
CA GLU A 39 14.84 10.83 -10.70
C GLU A 39 14.13 9.85 -9.77
N MET A 40 14.10 8.57 -10.15
CA MET A 40 13.63 7.49 -9.28
C MET A 40 14.75 7.07 -8.31
N ARG A 41 14.45 7.11 -7.02
CA ARG A 41 15.41 6.75 -5.96
C ARG A 41 14.80 5.75 -4.99
N PRO A 42 15.60 4.84 -4.40
CA PRO A 42 15.11 3.85 -3.44
C PRO A 42 14.87 4.49 -2.06
N LEU A 43 13.90 5.41 -1.98
CA LEU A 43 13.58 6.13 -0.76
C LEU A 43 12.53 5.38 0.08
N GLY A 44 12.64 5.52 1.40
CA GLY A 44 11.67 5.02 2.35
C GLY A 44 12.20 3.95 3.27
N VAL A 45 11.29 3.31 3.96
CA VAL A 45 11.51 2.30 5.02
C VAL A 45 10.80 1.00 4.63
N GLY A 46 10.56 0.09 5.58
CA GLY A 46 9.87 -1.17 5.30
C GLY A 46 8.38 -1.03 5.03
N ILE A 47 7.87 -1.93 4.21
CA ILE A 47 6.44 -2.23 4.05
C ILE A 47 6.21 -3.73 4.00
N ASN A 48 4.96 -4.15 4.24
CA ASN A 48 4.53 -5.53 4.06
C ASN A 48 3.74 -5.70 2.76
N LEU A 49 4.00 -6.79 2.05
CA LEU A 49 3.23 -7.27 0.91
C LEU A 49 2.45 -8.51 1.37
N GLN A 50 1.13 -8.41 1.35
CA GLN A 50 0.25 -9.50 1.77
C GLN A 50 0.24 -10.63 0.72
N PRO A 51 -0.12 -11.88 1.08
CA PRO A 51 -0.12 -13.02 0.17
C PRO A 51 -0.92 -12.81 -1.12
N ASN A 52 -2.04 -12.07 -1.06
CA ASN A 52 -2.83 -11.71 -2.24
C ASN A 52 -2.07 -10.81 -3.23
N ALA A 53 -1.32 -9.83 -2.74
CA ALA A 53 -0.50 -8.98 -3.58
C ALA A 53 0.72 -9.73 -4.14
N VAL A 54 1.32 -10.64 -3.36
CA VAL A 54 2.44 -11.50 -3.82
C VAL A 54 1.97 -12.42 -4.94
N ARG A 55 0.75 -12.96 -4.86
CA ARG A 55 0.13 -13.70 -5.96
C ARG A 55 0.07 -12.87 -7.25
N GLU A 56 -0.46 -11.65 -7.15
CA GLU A 56 -0.62 -10.77 -8.31
C GLU A 56 0.73 -10.33 -8.90
N LEU A 57 1.75 -10.13 -8.07
CA LEU A 57 3.12 -9.87 -8.53
C LEU A 57 3.70 -11.07 -9.28
N GLY A 58 3.47 -12.29 -8.77
CA GLY A 58 3.85 -13.53 -9.46
C GLY A 58 3.19 -13.64 -10.83
N ASP A 59 1.91 -13.32 -10.94
CA ASP A 59 1.16 -13.30 -12.20
C ASP A 59 1.63 -12.17 -13.16
N LEU A 60 2.25 -11.12 -12.61
CA LEU A 60 2.98 -10.10 -13.39
C LEU A 60 4.41 -10.54 -13.78
N GLY A 61 4.85 -11.74 -13.39
CA GLY A 61 6.21 -12.23 -13.63
C GLY A 61 7.25 -11.59 -12.72
N ILE A 62 6.84 -11.09 -11.56
CA ILE A 62 7.71 -10.64 -10.46
C ILE A 62 7.59 -11.69 -9.34
N GLY A 63 8.32 -12.78 -9.50
CA GLY A 63 8.29 -13.93 -8.60
C GLY A 63 9.07 -13.72 -7.30
N GLU A 64 9.09 -14.79 -6.49
CA GLU A 64 9.74 -14.79 -5.18
C GLU A 64 11.23 -14.51 -5.27
N ASP A 65 11.95 -15.04 -6.28
CA ASP A 65 13.38 -14.75 -6.49
C ASP A 65 13.69 -13.26 -6.68
N ALA A 66 12.73 -12.50 -7.25
CA ALA A 66 12.87 -11.06 -7.40
C ALA A 66 12.55 -10.33 -6.08
N LEU A 67 11.57 -10.83 -5.34
CA LEU A 67 11.17 -10.26 -4.04
C LEU A 67 12.23 -10.54 -2.96
N ASP A 68 12.89 -11.70 -2.96
CA ASP A 68 13.95 -12.05 -2.03
C ASP A 68 15.18 -11.12 -2.12
N ARG A 69 15.38 -10.47 -3.29
CA ARG A 69 16.43 -9.46 -3.45
C ARG A 69 16.12 -8.12 -2.79
N VAL A 70 14.87 -7.85 -2.45
CA VAL A 70 14.41 -6.57 -1.90
C VAL A 70 13.72 -6.71 -0.55
N GLY A 71 13.67 -7.93 0.00
CA GLY A 71 13.01 -8.25 1.27
C GLY A 71 13.17 -9.71 1.66
N LEU A 72 12.30 -10.20 2.55
CA LEU A 72 12.28 -11.60 2.96
C LEU A 72 10.85 -12.03 3.31
N PRO A 73 10.52 -13.35 3.22
CA PRO A 73 9.26 -13.90 3.66
C PRO A 73 9.07 -13.75 5.16
N ALA A 74 7.97 -13.14 5.58
CA ALA A 74 7.57 -13.06 6.98
C ALA A 74 7.11 -14.45 7.49
N LYS A 75 7.57 -14.84 8.68
CA LYS A 75 7.25 -16.13 9.30
C LYS A 75 6.23 -16.01 10.41
N GLU A 76 6.26 -14.91 11.16
CA GLU A 76 5.51 -14.72 12.38
C GLU A 76 5.00 -13.28 12.49
N TRP A 77 3.86 -13.13 13.13
CA TRP A 77 3.39 -11.87 13.66
C TRP A 77 3.14 -12.03 15.16
N ALA A 78 3.70 -11.13 15.97
CA ALA A 78 3.60 -11.20 17.42
C ALA A 78 3.20 -9.85 18.03
N LEU A 79 2.47 -9.93 19.13
CA LEU A 79 2.20 -8.81 20.04
C LEU A 79 2.87 -9.08 21.37
N VAL A 80 3.54 -8.07 21.90
CA VAL A 80 4.36 -8.15 23.12
C VAL A 80 3.99 -7.02 24.08
N GLY A 81 3.86 -7.33 25.34
CA GLY A 81 3.59 -6.37 26.42
C GLY A 81 4.81 -5.54 26.81
N LEU A 82 4.60 -4.52 27.65
CA LEU A 82 5.68 -3.64 28.15
C LEU A 82 6.73 -4.36 29.01
N ASN A 83 6.41 -5.56 29.50
CA ASN A 83 7.37 -6.41 30.21
C ASN A 83 8.19 -7.34 29.28
N GLY A 84 8.01 -7.25 27.97
CA GLY A 84 8.70 -8.09 27.01
C GLY A 84 8.08 -9.49 26.80
N ASN A 85 6.96 -9.79 27.46
CA ASN A 85 6.27 -11.08 27.37
C ASN A 85 5.24 -11.11 26.23
N ASP A 86 5.05 -12.28 25.63
CA ASP A 86 4.11 -12.48 24.53
C ASP A 86 2.64 -12.34 24.99
N ILE A 87 1.89 -11.51 24.28
CA ILE A 87 0.43 -11.44 24.39
C ILE A 87 -0.20 -12.42 23.39
N TYR A 88 0.30 -12.42 22.17
CA TYR A 88 -0.22 -13.23 21.07
C TYR A 88 0.85 -13.43 19.99
N SER A 89 0.88 -14.59 19.38
CA SER A 89 1.65 -14.80 18.16
C SER A 89 0.93 -15.73 17.19
N GLU A 90 1.21 -15.57 15.90
CA GLU A 90 0.66 -16.44 14.86
C GLU A 90 1.61 -16.53 13.65
N PRO A 91 1.58 -17.65 12.92
CA PRO A 91 2.36 -17.79 11.69
C PRO A 91 1.84 -16.87 10.58
N ARG A 92 2.71 -16.53 9.61
CA ARG A 92 2.40 -15.70 8.46
C ARG A 92 2.67 -16.41 7.12
N GLY A 93 2.04 -15.89 6.07
CA GLY A 93 2.21 -16.37 4.71
C GLY A 93 1.97 -17.88 4.58
N ARG A 94 2.93 -18.60 4.02
CA ARG A 94 2.82 -20.06 3.84
C ARG A 94 2.70 -20.84 5.16
N LEU A 95 3.34 -20.36 6.22
CA LEU A 95 3.24 -20.99 7.53
C LEU A 95 1.84 -20.85 8.14
N ALA A 96 1.07 -19.86 7.71
CA ALA A 96 -0.34 -19.70 8.08
C ALA A 96 -1.30 -20.49 7.18
N GLY A 97 -0.81 -21.19 6.14
CA GLY A 97 -1.62 -21.97 5.21
C GLY A 97 -1.94 -21.30 3.88
N TYR A 98 -1.45 -20.09 3.60
CA TYR A 98 -1.55 -19.50 2.28
C TYR A 98 -0.63 -20.18 1.27
N ARG A 99 -1.02 -20.21 -0.01
CA ARG A 99 -0.14 -20.71 -1.10
C ARG A 99 1.03 -19.76 -1.37
N TRP A 100 0.89 -18.48 -1.05
CA TRP A 100 1.90 -17.43 -1.26
C TRP A 100 2.45 -16.94 0.07
N PRO A 101 3.73 -16.55 0.12
CA PRO A 101 4.30 -15.92 1.31
C PRO A 101 3.72 -14.51 1.51
N GLN A 102 3.82 -14.01 2.73
CA GLN A 102 3.80 -12.59 3.01
C GLN A 102 5.24 -12.10 2.99
N TYR A 103 5.52 -10.95 2.36
CA TYR A 103 6.86 -10.37 2.34
C TYR A 103 6.96 -9.11 3.18
N ALA A 104 8.07 -8.97 3.89
CA ALA A 104 8.56 -7.70 4.42
C ALA A 104 9.66 -7.19 3.47
N VAL A 105 9.45 -6.02 2.86
CA VAL A 105 10.37 -5.49 1.85
C VAL A 105 10.83 -4.07 2.20
N HIS A 106 12.02 -3.68 1.74
CA HIS A 106 12.41 -2.28 1.71
C HIS A 106 11.60 -1.57 0.61
N ARG A 107 10.71 -0.64 1.01
CA ARG A 107 9.76 0.03 0.10
C ARG A 107 10.44 0.65 -1.12
N GLY A 108 11.58 1.33 -0.92
CA GLY A 108 12.31 1.98 -2.00
C GLY A 108 12.92 0.97 -2.97
N GLN A 109 13.48 -0.14 -2.49
CA GLN A 109 14.04 -1.19 -3.36
C GLN A 109 12.93 -1.92 -4.13
N PHE A 110 11.80 -2.20 -3.48
CA PHE A 110 10.63 -2.76 -4.16
C PHE A 110 10.07 -1.81 -5.24
N HIS A 111 10.00 -0.52 -4.95
CA HIS A 111 9.60 0.50 -5.92
C HIS A 111 10.55 0.53 -7.13
N MET A 112 11.87 0.48 -6.89
CA MET A 112 12.87 0.39 -7.95
C MET A 112 12.79 -0.92 -8.74
N LEU A 113 12.42 -2.03 -8.10
CA LEU A 113 12.17 -3.30 -8.80
C LEU A 113 11.02 -3.15 -9.81
N LEU A 114 9.88 -2.58 -9.40
CA LEU A 114 8.75 -2.32 -10.31
C LEU A 114 9.15 -1.39 -11.46
N TYR A 115 9.85 -0.29 -11.14
CA TYR A 115 10.31 0.68 -12.14
C TYR A 115 11.24 0.04 -13.18
N ARG A 116 12.29 -0.67 -12.73
CA ARG A 116 13.24 -1.34 -13.63
C ARG A 116 12.56 -2.39 -14.50
N THR A 117 11.68 -3.19 -13.91
CA THR A 117 10.90 -4.19 -14.65
C THR A 117 10.02 -3.55 -15.71
N LEU A 118 9.38 -2.40 -15.43
CA LEU A 118 8.59 -1.68 -16.42
C LEU A 118 9.47 -1.13 -17.56
N VAL A 119 10.58 -0.49 -17.24
CA VAL A 119 11.51 0.07 -18.23
C VAL A 119 12.13 -1.03 -19.10
N GLU A 120 12.49 -2.17 -18.52
CA GLU A 120 12.99 -3.33 -19.23
C GLU A 120 11.96 -3.87 -20.25
N ARG A 121 10.69 -3.97 -19.86
CA ARG A 121 9.64 -4.56 -20.70
C ARG A 121 9.06 -3.60 -21.73
N ALA A 122 8.85 -2.34 -21.36
CA ALA A 122 8.14 -1.34 -22.15
C ALA A 122 9.04 -0.23 -22.72
N GLY A 123 10.33 -0.24 -22.38
CA GLY A 123 11.30 0.77 -22.77
C GLY A 123 11.33 2.02 -21.87
N PRO A 124 12.38 2.85 -22.00
CA PRO A 124 12.60 4.02 -21.13
C PRO A 124 11.52 5.10 -21.28
N GLY A 125 10.81 5.14 -22.40
CA GLY A 125 9.70 6.08 -22.62
C GLY A 125 8.40 5.75 -21.86
N ALA A 126 8.33 4.59 -21.19
CA ALA A 126 7.16 4.18 -20.42
C ALA A 126 6.91 5.08 -19.18
N VAL A 127 7.95 5.74 -18.66
CA VAL A 127 7.86 6.67 -17.52
C VAL A 127 8.50 8.00 -17.89
N ARG A 128 7.73 9.08 -17.79
CA ARG A 128 8.19 10.45 -18.01
C ARG A 128 8.44 11.10 -16.63
N LEU A 129 9.71 11.26 -16.29
CA LEU A 129 10.16 11.87 -15.05
C LEU A 129 10.14 13.40 -15.13
N GLY A 130 10.04 14.07 -13.97
CA GLY A 130 9.92 15.53 -13.89
C GLY A 130 8.63 16.07 -14.48
N CYS A 131 7.58 15.24 -14.56
CA CYS A 131 6.29 15.54 -15.18
C CYS A 131 5.17 15.29 -14.18
N ARG A 132 4.60 16.34 -13.59
CA ARG A 132 3.50 16.25 -12.64
C ARG A 132 2.17 16.43 -13.37
N VAL A 133 1.22 15.52 -13.19
CA VAL A 133 -0.17 15.76 -13.61
C VAL A 133 -0.82 16.69 -12.60
N ALA A 134 -1.23 17.88 -13.07
CA ALA A 134 -1.82 18.92 -12.23
C ALA A 134 -3.33 19.06 -12.41
N GLY A 135 -3.93 18.27 -13.30
CA GLY A 135 -5.36 18.26 -13.57
C GLY A 135 -5.68 17.64 -14.92
N TYR A 136 -6.95 17.66 -15.30
CA TYR A 136 -7.42 17.07 -16.54
C TYR A 136 -8.62 17.81 -17.11
N ARG A 137 -8.91 17.63 -18.39
CA ARG A 137 -10.18 17.97 -19.02
C ARG A 137 -10.67 16.83 -19.92
N ARG A 138 -11.97 16.67 -19.99
CA ARG A 138 -12.59 15.70 -20.89
C ARG A 138 -12.54 16.23 -22.32
N LEU A 139 -12.28 15.33 -23.28
CA LEU A 139 -12.30 15.65 -24.71
C LEU A 139 -13.69 15.36 -25.29
N ALA A 140 -14.05 16.09 -26.36
CA ALA A 140 -15.35 15.92 -27.02
C ALA A 140 -15.55 14.52 -27.62
N ASP A 141 -14.46 13.83 -27.95
CA ASP A 141 -14.47 12.46 -28.50
C ASP A 141 -14.48 11.35 -27.40
N GLY A 142 -14.70 11.72 -26.14
CA GLY A 142 -14.76 10.81 -24.99
C GLY A 142 -13.40 10.44 -24.39
N GLY A 143 -12.29 11.01 -24.90
CA GLY A 143 -10.96 10.89 -24.29
C GLY A 143 -10.73 11.90 -23.17
N VAL A 144 -9.46 12.03 -22.75
CA VAL A 144 -9.02 12.94 -21.70
C VAL A 144 -7.73 13.64 -22.11
N ALA A 145 -7.58 14.92 -21.79
CA ALA A 145 -6.31 15.65 -21.81
C ALA A 145 -5.82 15.87 -20.39
N ALA A 146 -4.64 15.38 -20.05
CA ALA A 146 -3.98 15.64 -18.78
C ALA A 146 -3.11 16.89 -18.89
N ARG A 147 -3.25 17.81 -17.94
CA ARG A 147 -2.37 18.97 -17.79
C ARG A 147 -1.10 18.56 -17.05
N ILE A 148 0.02 18.75 -17.68
CA ILE A 148 1.35 18.35 -17.18
C ILE A 148 2.14 19.61 -16.81
N GLU A 149 2.67 19.64 -15.59
CA GLU A 149 3.64 20.62 -15.11
C GLU A 149 5.03 19.96 -15.12
N GLY A 150 5.93 20.52 -15.92
CA GLY A 150 7.33 20.10 -15.97
C GLY A 150 8.11 20.60 -14.75
N ALA A 151 9.13 19.85 -14.34
CA ALA A 151 10.02 20.24 -13.24
C ALA A 151 10.86 21.50 -13.57
N ASP A 152 10.89 21.94 -14.82
CA ASP A 152 11.47 23.19 -15.33
C ASP A 152 10.48 24.37 -15.30
N GLY A 153 9.24 24.15 -14.82
CA GLY A 153 8.17 25.15 -14.79
C GLY A 153 7.34 25.22 -16.09
N SER A 154 7.65 24.39 -17.08
CA SER A 154 6.86 24.31 -18.32
C SER A 154 5.47 23.72 -18.05
N THR A 155 4.50 24.08 -18.89
CA THR A 155 3.15 23.49 -18.88
C THR A 155 2.85 22.91 -20.27
N SER A 156 2.31 21.71 -20.30
CA SER A 156 1.89 21.04 -21.55
C SER A 156 0.64 20.20 -21.32
N GLU A 157 0.05 19.71 -22.38
CA GLU A 157 -1.05 18.74 -22.33
C GLU A 157 -0.65 17.42 -22.98
N ALA A 158 -1.22 16.33 -22.49
CA ALA A 158 -1.10 15.01 -23.07
C ALA A 158 -2.49 14.40 -23.24
N ASP A 159 -2.81 14.01 -24.49
CA ASP A 159 -4.08 13.38 -24.82
C ASP A 159 -4.02 11.88 -24.60
N GLY A 160 -5.04 11.33 -23.93
CA GLY A 160 -5.18 9.90 -23.67
C GLY A 160 -6.58 9.36 -23.95
N ALA A 161 -6.68 8.05 -24.01
CA ALA A 161 -7.98 7.37 -24.01
C ALA A 161 -8.63 7.45 -22.64
N LEU A 162 -7.83 7.23 -21.59
CA LEU A 162 -8.20 7.27 -20.18
C LEU A 162 -7.08 7.92 -19.36
N LEU A 163 -7.41 8.38 -18.15
CA LEU A 163 -6.45 8.83 -17.14
C LEU A 163 -6.66 8.03 -15.85
N VAL A 164 -5.58 7.47 -15.31
CA VAL A 164 -5.54 6.83 -14.00
C VAL A 164 -4.77 7.73 -13.04
N GLY A 165 -5.44 8.30 -12.04
CA GLY A 165 -4.86 9.09 -10.96
C GLY A 165 -4.29 8.17 -9.88
N ALA A 166 -2.98 7.93 -9.90
CA ALA A 166 -2.21 7.18 -8.91
C ALA A 166 -1.18 8.10 -8.20
N ASP A 167 -1.53 9.38 -8.06
CA ASP A 167 -0.71 10.50 -7.61
C ASP A 167 -0.73 10.71 -6.08
N GLY A 168 -1.11 9.67 -5.33
CA GLY A 168 -0.95 9.56 -3.89
C GLY A 168 -1.98 10.36 -3.08
N ILE A 169 -1.76 10.45 -1.77
CA ILE A 169 -2.70 11.06 -0.81
C ILE A 169 -2.98 12.55 -1.12
N HIS A 170 -2.05 13.25 -1.77
CA HIS A 170 -2.18 14.65 -2.21
C HIS A 170 -2.63 14.77 -3.67
N SER A 171 -3.33 13.77 -4.19
CA SER A 171 -3.76 13.67 -5.58
C SER A 171 -4.44 14.94 -6.11
N ALA A 172 -3.89 15.50 -7.18
CA ALA A 172 -4.49 16.59 -7.92
C ALA A 172 -5.69 16.11 -8.74
N VAL A 173 -5.63 14.86 -9.24
CA VAL A 173 -6.74 14.22 -9.98
C VAL A 173 -7.95 14.06 -9.06
N ARG A 174 -7.75 13.55 -7.83
CA ARG A 174 -8.81 13.42 -6.82
C ARG A 174 -9.37 14.77 -6.40
N ALA A 175 -8.52 15.76 -6.15
CA ALA A 175 -8.95 17.10 -5.75
C ALA A 175 -9.84 17.76 -6.80
N GLN A 176 -9.55 17.55 -8.09
CA GLN A 176 -10.39 18.03 -9.17
C GLN A 176 -11.70 17.22 -9.30
N MET A 177 -11.64 15.91 -9.14
CA MET A 177 -12.82 15.02 -9.21
C MET A 177 -13.81 15.27 -8.06
N HIS A 178 -13.29 15.55 -6.86
CA HIS A 178 -14.05 15.75 -5.63
C HIS A 178 -13.67 17.08 -4.94
N PRO A 179 -14.02 18.24 -5.50
CA PRO A 179 -13.59 19.54 -4.96
C PRO A 179 -14.15 19.84 -3.56
N ALA A 180 -15.26 19.20 -3.19
CA ALA A 180 -15.88 19.32 -1.85
C ALA A 180 -15.45 18.23 -0.87
N GLN A 181 -14.41 17.42 -1.21
CA GLN A 181 -13.94 16.40 -0.28
C GLN A 181 -13.42 17.00 1.03
N PRO A 182 -13.59 16.30 2.17
CA PRO A 182 -12.99 16.72 3.43
C PRO A 182 -11.46 16.82 3.35
N PRO A 183 -10.83 17.62 4.23
CA PRO A 183 -9.37 17.66 4.34
C PRO A 183 -8.82 16.29 4.74
N ILE A 184 -7.50 16.16 4.70
CA ILE A 184 -6.81 14.98 5.22
C ILE A 184 -7.20 14.77 6.69
N HIS A 185 -7.63 13.57 7.03
CA HIS A 185 -7.99 13.17 8.39
C HIS A 185 -6.72 12.75 9.15
N TRP A 186 -6.54 13.27 10.36
CA TRP A 186 -5.45 12.88 11.27
C TRP A 186 -5.97 12.02 12.43
N GLY A 187 -5.31 10.89 12.67
CA GLY A 187 -5.71 9.89 13.68
C GLY A 187 -5.18 10.13 15.09
N GLY A 188 -4.65 11.32 15.39
CA GLY A 188 -4.18 11.63 16.75
C GLY A 188 -2.82 11.03 17.12
N ALA A 189 -2.08 10.42 16.18
CA ALA A 189 -0.77 9.83 16.45
C ALA A 189 0.29 10.34 15.48
N VAL A 190 1.52 10.38 15.96
CA VAL A 190 2.74 10.63 15.18
C VAL A 190 3.58 9.36 15.17
N MET A 191 4.10 9.03 14.00
CA MET A 191 4.99 7.90 13.80
C MET A 191 6.36 8.41 13.37
N TRP A 192 7.41 7.92 14.01
CA TRP A 192 8.78 8.03 13.51
C TRP A 192 9.19 6.70 12.93
N ARG A 193 9.81 6.74 11.77
CA ARG A 193 10.16 5.54 11.01
C ARG A 193 11.61 5.58 10.58
N GLY A 194 12.28 4.44 10.69
CA GLY A 194 13.66 4.30 10.26
C GLY A 194 14.03 2.85 10.02
N THR A 195 15.29 2.67 9.65
CA THR A 195 15.90 1.35 9.48
C THR A 195 17.23 1.29 10.21
N SER A 196 17.54 0.15 10.81
CA SER A 196 18.78 -0.07 11.55
C SER A 196 19.33 -1.46 11.30
N TRP A 197 20.65 -1.60 11.18
CA TRP A 197 21.29 -2.90 11.13
C TRP A 197 21.38 -3.49 12.54
N ALA A 198 20.73 -4.64 12.76
CA ALA A 198 20.69 -5.33 14.05
C ALA A 198 20.56 -6.84 13.87
N LYS A 199 20.82 -7.60 14.93
CA LYS A 199 20.56 -9.04 14.94
C LYS A 199 19.07 -9.26 14.75
N PRO A 200 18.67 -10.22 13.90
CA PRO A 200 17.28 -10.62 13.78
C PRO A 200 16.74 -11.14 15.11
N ILE A 201 15.49 -10.85 15.39
CA ILE A 201 14.82 -11.27 16.62
C ILE A 201 13.87 -12.45 16.37
N ARG A 202 13.54 -13.19 17.42
CA ARG A 202 12.55 -14.30 17.42
C ARG A 202 12.84 -15.29 16.29
N SER A 203 11.90 -15.46 15.34
CA SER A 203 12.05 -16.37 14.19
C SER A 203 13.08 -15.91 13.14
N GLY A 204 13.69 -14.74 13.31
CA GLY A 204 14.54 -14.09 12.31
C GLY A 204 13.77 -13.42 11.17
N ALA A 205 12.44 -13.58 11.14
CA ALA A 205 11.53 -12.99 10.16
C ALA A 205 10.17 -12.64 10.80
N SER A 206 10.22 -12.23 12.06
CA SER A 206 9.03 -11.86 12.85
C SER A 206 8.69 -10.39 12.64
N PHE A 207 7.39 -10.13 12.46
CA PHE A 207 6.79 -8.83 12.58
C PHE A 207 6.28 -8.69 14.01
N VAL A 208 6.74 -7.69 14.76
CA VAL A 208 6.42 -7.53 16.17
C VAL A 208 5.78 -6.17 16.42
N GLY A 209 4.63 -6.19 17.09
CA GLY A 209 4.01 -5.01 17.72
C GLY A 209 4.24 -5.05 19.23
N LEU A 210 4.74 -3.99 19.80
CA LEU A 210 5.12 -3.88 21.20
C LEU A 210 4.59 -2.59 21.79
N GLY A 211 4.09 -2.61 23.03
CA GLY A 211 3.73 -1.41 23.77
C GLY A 211 2.27 -1.34 24.18
N THR A 212 1.71 -0.14 24.14
CA THR A 212 0.37 0.19 24.58
C THR A 212 -0.40 1.00 23.53
N HIS A 213 -1.57 1.49 23.90
CA HIS A 213 -2.32 2.46 23.10
C HIS A 213 -1.56 3.79 22.92
N ARG A 214 -0.84 4.25 23.95
CA ARG A 214 -0.18 5.56 23.94
C ARG A 214 1.18 5.56 23.29
N HIS A 215 1.96 4.49 23.50
CA HIS A 215 3.31 4.34 22.95
C HIS A 215 3.40 2.95 22.34
N ARG A 216 3.68 2.89 21.06
CA ARG A 216 3.77 1.63 20.33
C ARG A 216 5.01 1.58 19.46
N MET A 217 5.60 0.41 19.41
CA MET A 217 6.69 0.09 18.52
C MET A 217 6.26 -1.04 17.59
N VAL A 218 6.55 -0.90 16.31
CA VAL A 218 6.42 -1.99 15.33
C VAL A 218 7.75 -2.17 14.66
N PHE A 219 8.26 -3.39 14.60
CA PHE A 219 9.54 -3.66 13.97
C PHE A 219 9.58 -5.05 13.34
N TYR A 220 10.32 -5.16 12.25
CA TYR A 220 10.48 -6.39 11.48
C TYR A 220 11.70 -6.27 10.55
N PRO A 221 12.41 -7.38 10.26
CA PRO A 221 13.48 -7.38 9.28
C PRO A 221 12.90 -7.17 7.87
N ILE A 222 13.67 -6.46 7.04
CA ILE A 222 13.37 -6.20 5.62
C ILE A 222 14.51 -6.62 4.70
N SER A 223 15.48 -7.36 5.22
CA SER A 223 16.53 -8.04 4.47
C SER A 223 16.86 -9.37 5.12
N HIS A 224 17.33 -10.30 4.33
CA HIS A 224 18.01 -11.48 4.87
C HIS A 224 19.21 -11.05 5.73
N PRO A 225 19.64 -11.89 6.68
CA PRO A 225 20.89 -11.63 7.41
C PRO A 225 22.07 -11.57 6.44
N ASP A 226 22.90 -10.55 6.60
CA ASP A 226 24.17 -10.45 5.90
C ASP A 226 25.09 -11.61 6.32
N PRO A 227 25.64 -12.40 5.39
CA PRO A 227 26.43 -13.58 5.73
C PRO A 227 27.70 -13.29 6.53
N ALA A 228 28.27 -12.10 6.42
CA ALA A 228 29.51 -11.72 7.11
C ALA A 228 29.26 -11.23 8.54
N THR A 229 28.13 -10.53 8.77
CA THR A 229 27.86 -9.89 10.06
C THR A 229 26.73 -10.57 10.85
N GLY A 230 25.89 -11.36 10.19
CA GLY A 230 24.68 -11.93 10.77
C GLY A 230 23.57 -10.90 11.08
N LEU A 231 23.74 -9.65 10.63
CA LEU A 231 22.79 -8.56 10.85
C LEU A 231 21.77 -8.50 9.70
N SER A 232 20.53 -8.18 10.03
CA SER A 232 19.50 -7.80 9.06
C SER A 232 19.19 -6.32 9.17
N MET A 233 18.71 -5.75 8.08
CA MET A 233 18.13 -4.40 8.13
C MET A 233 16.75 -4.53 8.79
N ILE A 234 16.60 -3.94 9.96
CA ILE A 234 15.35 -3.92 10.74
C ILE A 234 14.63 -2.62 10.45
N ASN A 235 13.45 -2.71 9.88
CA ASN A 235 12.50 -1.59 9.84
C ASN A 235 11.87 -1.42 11.22
N TRP A 236 11.76 -0.19 11.67
CA TRP A 236 11.04 0.15 12.88
C TRP A 236 10.12 1.37 12.68
N ILE A 237 9.02 1.36 13.43
CA ILE A 237 8.02 2.41 13.52
C ILE A 237 7.80 2.67 15.00
N ALA A 238 8.18 3.83 15.48
CA ALA A 238 7.93 4.32 16.81
C ALA A 238 6.71 5.25 16.77
N GLU A 239 5.67 4.96 17.51
CA GLU A 239 4.40 5.66 17.46
C GLU A 239 4.03 6.21 18.83
N VAL A 240 3.58 7.46 18.86
CA VAL A 240 3.07 8.12 20.07
C VAL A 240 1.71 8.75 19.75
N THR A 241 0.70 8.39 20.56
CA THR A 241 -0.61 9.04 20.52
C THR A 241 -0.51 10.41 21.22
N MET A 242 -0.98 11.45 20.57
CA MET A 242 -0.95 12.82 21.05
C MET A 242 -2.28 13.21 21.68
N ASP A 243 -2.24 13.79 22.88
CA ASP A 243 -3.46 14.16 23.62
C ASP A 243 -4.18 15.42 23.07
N ASN A 244 -3.55 16.17 22.17
CA ASN A 244 -4.17 17.35 21.58
C ASN A 244 -4.02 17.40 20.03
N ALA A 245 -5.08 17.87 19.38
CA ALA A 245 -5.14 18.01 17.93
C ALA A 245 -4.20 19.11 17.36
N GLU A 246 -3.62 19.97 18.19
CA GLU A 246 -2.75 21.08 17.75
C GLU A 246 -1.30 20.65 17.49
N GLY A 247 -0.92 19.46 17.92
CA GLY A 247 0.45 18.93 17.83
C GLY A 247 0.89 18.62 16.41
N TRP A 248 -0.04 18.43 15.46
CA TRP A 248 0.29 18.13 14.08
C TRP A 248 0.16 19.39 13.21
N LYS A 249 1.28 19.97 12.85
CA LYS A 249 1.34 20.95 11.77
C LYS A 249 1.49 20.20 10.46
N GLN A 250 0.71 20.56 9.44
CA GLN A 250 0.76 19.99 8.08
C GLN A 250 2.09 20.29 7.36
N SER A 251 3.21 19.90 7.98
CA SER A 251 4.54 20.10 7.45
C SER A 251 5.08 18.80 6.85
N GLY A 252 4.58 18.44 5.67
CA GLY A 252 5.22 17.46 4.80
C GLY A 252 5.05 15.99 5.23
N TRP A 253 4.75 15.16 4.26
CA TRP A 253 4.86 13.71 4.30
C TRP A 253 6.36 13.35 4.20
N PHE A 254 6.94 12.60 5.14
CA PHE A 254 8.36 12.28 5.23
C PHE A 254 9.28 13.47 5.58
N ARG A 255 9.03 14.11 6.71
CA ARG A 255 9.96 15.06 7.27
C ARG A 255 11.09 14.31 8.00
N GLN A 256 12.35 14.52 7.59
CA GLN A 256 13.50 14.02 8.36
C GLN A 256 13.60 14.77 9.68
N VAL A 257 13.79 14.04 10.79
CA VAL A 257 13.89 14.60 12.14
C VAL A 257 15.09 14.02 12.90
N PRO A 258 15.68 14.78 13.84
CA PRO A 258 16.70 14.25 14.75
C PRO A 258 16.13 13.13 15.63
N ILE A 259 16.88 12.04 15.79
CA ILE A 259 16.47 10.91 16.66
C ILE A 259 16.29 11.37 18.11
N ALA A 260 17.10 12.34 18.54
CA ALA A 260 17.04 12.90 19.91
C ALA A 260 15.67 13.53 20.24
N ASP A 261 14.91 13.97 19.23
CA ASP A 261 13.62 14.64 19.44
C ASP A 261 12.51 13.68 19.95
N PHE A 262 12.67 12.37 19.72
CA PHE A 262 11.59 11.41 20.03
C PHE A 262 12.05 10.14 20.77
N VAL A 263 13.32 9.77 20.72
CA VAL A 263 13.81 8.51 21.32
C VAL A 263 13.54 8.44 22.81
N GLY A 264 13.48 9.60 23.50
CA GLY A 264 13.16 9.72 24.91
C GLY A 264 11.85 9.06 25.33
N HIS A 265 10.87 8.96 24.44
CA HIS A 265 9.60 8.25 24.72
C HIS A 265 9.77 6.75 24.93
N PHE A 266 10.92 6.17 24.55
CA PHE A 266 11.19 4.73 24.54
C PHE A 266 12.41 4.33 25.39
N GLU A 267 13.01 5.23 26.19
CA GLU A 267 14.27 4.98 26.94
C GLU A 267 14.20 3.76 27.88
N GLY A 268 13.05 3.48 28.50
CA GLY A 268 12.89 2.34 29.38
C GLY A 268 12.61 1.00 28.68
N TRP A 269 12.59 0.96 27.35
CA TRP A 269 12.19 -0.22 26.59
C TRP A 269 13.38 -1.11 26.26
N VAL A 270 13.91 -1.78 27.29
CA VAL A 270 15.10 -2.62 27.23
C VAL A 270 14.81 -3.97 27.89
N TRP A 271 14.99 -5.04 27.14
CA TRP A 271 14.87 -6.43 27.57
C TRP A 271 16.08 -7.22 27.06
N ASP A 272 16.31 -8.43 27.55
CA ASP A 272 17.44 -9.28 27.16
C ASP A 272 17.50 -9.54 25.65
N TRP A 273 16.35 -9.55 24.99
CA TRP A 273 16.22 -9.84 23.56
C TRP A 273 16.11 -8.61 22.66
N LEU A 274 15.85 -7.43 23.22
CA LEU A 274 15.67 -6.18 22.45
C LEU A 274 16.00 -4.94 23.28
N ASP A 275 16.84 -4.06 22.76
CA ASP A 275 17.08 -2.70 23.25
C ASP A 275 16.53 -1.72 22.20
N VAL A 276 15.32 -1.20 22.45
CA VAL A 276 14.62 -0.29 21.51
C VAL A 276 15.36 1.03 21.32
N PRO A 277 15.80 1.75 22.40
CA PRO A 277 16.60 2.98 22.22
C PRO A 277 17.86 2.76 21.39
N ALA A 278 18.59 1.68 21.65
CA ALA A 278 19.80 1.37 20.89
C ALA A 278 19.47 1.01 19.43
N LEU A 279 18.37 0.32 19.16
CA LEU A 279 17.91 0.04 17.79
C LEU A 279 17.59 1.34 17.04
N ILE A 280 16.85 2.26 17.65
CA ILE A 280 16.49 3.56 17.06
C ILE A 280 17.74 4.39 16.78
N ARG A 281 18.68 4.49 17.74
CA ARG A 281 19.91 5.29 17.62
C ARG A 281 20.89 4.79 16.56
N LYS A 282 20.75 3.55 16.11
CA LYS A 282 21.56 2.99 15.00
C LYS A 282 21.07 3.40 13.61
N ALA A 283 19.94 4.07 13.51
CA ALA A 283 19.44 4.52 12.21
C ALA A 283 20.22 5.75 11.72
N ASP A 284 20.59 5.75 10.44
CA ASP A 284 21.20 6.90 9.80
C ASP A 284 20.25 8.09 9.70
N VAL A 285 18.96 7.81 9.49
CA VAL A 285 17.89 8.81 9.36
C VAL A 285 16.59 8.30 9.98
N ALA A 286 15.82 9.23 10.54
CA ALA A 286 14.46 9.00 10.97
C ALA A 286 13.50 9.96 10.26
N PHE A 287 12.35 9.45 9.88
CA PHE A 287 11.29 10.22 9.21
C PHE A 287 10.07 10.30 10.09
N GLU A 288 9.58 11.53 10.28
CA GLU A 288 8.30 11.76 10.95
C GLU A 288 7.16 11.64 9.95
N ASN A 289 6.16 10.85 10.32
CA ASN A 289 4.96 10.62 9.55
C ASN A 289 3.75 10.78 10.48
N PRO A 290 2.84 11.72 10.24
CA PRO A 290 1.58 11.73 10.94
C PRO A 290 0.73 10.53 10.51
N MET A 291 -0.08 10.00 11.43
CA MET A 291 -1.09 8.99 11.09
C MET A 291 -2.25 9.67 10.40
N ILE A 292 -2.25 9.66 9.09
CA ILE A 292 -3.25 10.33 8.25
C ILE A 292 -3.86 9.39 7.23
N ASP A 293 -5.11 9.69 6.84
CA ASP A 293 -5.83 9.07 5.74
C ASP A 293 -6.73 10.09 5.01
N ARG A 294 -7.54 9.58 4.10
CA ARG A 294 -8.59 10.34 3.41
C ARG A 294 -9.94 9.70 3.66
N ASP A 295 -10.96 10.53 3.92
CA ASP A 295 -12.33 10.04 3.92
C ASP A 295 -12.68 9.40 2.59
N PRO A 296 -13.44 8.29 2.60
CA PRO A 296 -13.96 7.69 1.38
C PRO A 296 -14.78 8.69 0.55
N VAL A 297 -14.72 8.52 -0.76
CA VAL A 297 -15.53 9.26 -1.73
C VAL A 297 -16.55 8.33 -2.38
N PRO A 298 -17.68 8.85 -2.88
CA PRO A 298 -18.78 8.00 -3.38
C PRO A 298 -18.42 7.23 -4.65
N THR A 299 -17.43 7.65 -5.39
CA THR A 299 -16.93 7.00 -6.61
C THR A 299 -15.47 7.34 -6.84
N TRP A 300 -14.73 6.44 -7.46
CA TRP A 300 -13.35 6.67 -7.89
C TRP A 300 -13.23 7.04 -9.36
N ARG A 301 -14.35 7.31 -10.04
CA ARG A 301 -14.34 7.63 -11.46
C ARG A 301 -15.07 8.90 -11.82
N ASP A 302 -14.64 9.52 -12.95
CA ASP A 302 -15.24 10.68 -13.58
C ASP A 302 -15.10 10.56 -15.11
N GLY A 303 -16.08 9.88 -15.75
CA GLY A 303 -16.01 9.59 -17.20
C GLY A 303 -14.77 8.77 -17.57
N PRO A 304 -13.83 9.33 -18.36
CA PRO A 304 -12.60 8.65 -18.78
C PRO A 304 -11.47 8.71 -17.72
N VAL A 305 -11.76 9.10 -16.48
CA VAL A 305 -10.77 9.26 -15.41
C VAL A 305 -11.11 8.34 -14.25
N ALA A 306 -10.12 7.68 -13.64
CA ALA A 306 -10.28 6.92 -12.40
C ALA A 306 -9.13 7.17 -11.42
N LEU A 307 -9.40 6.99 -10.11
CA LEU A 307 -8.42 7.02 -9.02
C LEU A 307 -7.95 5.61 -8.69
N LEU A 308 -6.70 5.49 -8.21
CA LEU A 308 -6.08 4.23 -7.83
C LEU A 308 -5.09 4.42 -6.67
N GLY A 309 -4.97 3.41 -5.80
CA GLY A 309 -4.05 3.45 -4.67
C GLY A 309 -4.35 4.59 -3.69
N ASP A 310 -3.34 5.24 -3.13
CA ASP A 310 -3.52 6.31 -2.13
C ASP A 310 -4.31 7.52 -2.65
N ALA A 311 -4.39 7.72 -3.95
CA ALA A 311 -5.29 8.74 -4.53
C ALA A 311 -6.76 8.37 -4.33
N ALA A 312 -7.10 7.09 -4.35
CA ALA A 312 -8.45 6.58 -4.13
C ALA A 312 -8.75 6.34 -2.64
N HIS A 313 -7.81 5.72 -1.90
CA HIS A 313 -8.07 5.11 -0.60
C HIS A 313 -6.86 5.15 0.35
N ALA A 314 -6.16 6.29 0.44
CA ALA A 314 -5.14 6.46 1.48
C ALA A 314 -5.70 6.04 2.84
N MET A 315 -5.01 5.16 3.56
CA MET A 315 -5.48 4.54 4.79
C MET A 315 -4.39 4.46 5.85
N TYR A 316 -4.78 4.34 7.12
CA TYR A 316 -3.84 4.10 8.19
C TYR A 316 -3.11 2.77 8.01
N PRO A 317 -1.84 2.68 8.43
CA PRO A 317 -1.03 1.48 8.25
C PRO A 317 -1.42 0.31 9.18
N THR A 318 -2.46 0.45 9.99
CA THR A 318 -2.89 -0.50 11.02
C THR A 318 -3.04 -1.94 10.51
N GLY A 319 -3.56 -2.12 9.29
CA GLY A 319 -3.71 -3.43 8.64
C GLY A 319 -2.57 -3.82 7.70
N SER A 320 -1.56 -2.97 7.52
CA SER A 320 -0.48 -3.17 6.52
C SER A 320 -0.99 -3.46 5.09
N ASN A 321 -2.09 -2.82 4.68
CA ASN A 321 -2.81 -3.17 3.44
C ASN A 321 -2.52 -2.23 2.26
N GLY A 322 -2.15 -0.95 2.49
CA GLY A 322 -2.15 0.09 1.46
C GLY A 322 -1.34 -0.27 0.19
N GLY A 323 -0.08 -0.68 0.34
CA GLY A 323 0.75 -1.07 -0.80
C GLY A 323 0.24 -2.32 -1.53
N SER A 324 -0.27 -3.31 -0.79
CA SER A 324 -0.87 -4.52 -1.35
C SER A 324 -2.15 -4.21 -2.12
N GLN A 325 -3.00 -3.34 -1.57
CA GLN A 325 -4.24 -2.94 -2.23
C GLN A 325 -3.98 -2.20 -3.53
N ALA A 326 -2.99 -1.30 -3.57
CA ALA A 326 -2.65 -0.59 -4.81
C ALA A 326 -2.21 -1.55 -5.96
N ILE A 327 -1.57 -2.67 -5.62
CA ILE A 327 -1.23 -3.73 -6.59
C ILE A 327 -2.51 -4.43 -7.06
N ILE A 328 -3.41 -4.78 -6.14
CA ILE A 328 -4.70 -5.43 -6.45
C ILE A 328 -5.56 -4.52 -7.32
N ASP A 329 -5.64 -3.23 -7.01
CA ASP A 329 -6.35 -2.24 -7.82
C ASP A 329 -5.89 -2.27 -9.28
N ALA A 330 -4.58 -2.25 -9.49
CA ALA A 330 -3.98 -2.32 -10.81
C ALA A 330 -4.40 -3.59 -11.58
N ARG A 331 -4.46 -4.73 -10.87
CA ARG A 331 -4.85 -6.01 -11.47
C ARG A 331 -6.33 -6.06 -11.80
N VAL A 332 -7.20 -5.57 -10.90
CA VAL A 332 -8.65 -5.50 -11.13
C VAL A 332 -8.97 -4.54 -12.29
N LEU A 333 -8.30 -3.37 -12.35
CA LEU A 333 -8.42 -2.45 -13.47
C LEU A 333 -7.98 -3.10 -14.79
N GLY A 334 -6.86 -3.84 -14.77
CA GLY A 334 -6.40 -4.60 -15.94
C GLY A 334 -7.40 -5.67 -16.39
N ALA A 335 -8.00 -6.40 -15.45
CA ALA A 335 -9.05 -7.38 -15.75
C ALA A 335 -10.29 -6.73 -16.38
N ALA A 336 -10.72 -5.57 -15.86
CA ALA A 336 -11.80 -4.80 -16.46
C ALA A 336 -11.46 -4.34 -17.90
N MET A 337 -10.19 -3.99 -18.17
CA MET A 337 -9.77 -3.65 -19.53
C MET A 337 -9.66 -4.87 -20.46
N VAL A 338 -9.39 -6.07 -19.92
CA VAL A 338 -9.50 -7.30 -20.72
C VAL A 338 -10.94 -7.50 -21.20
N GLU A 339 -11.92 -7.21 -20.35
CA GLU A 339 -13.33 -7.40 -20.67
C GLU A 339 -13.90 -6.28 -21.57
N HIS A 340 -13.61 -5.02 -21.24
CA HIS A 340 -14.26 -3.84 -21.83
C HIS A 340 -13.33 -3.02 -22.75
N GLY A 341 -12.04 -3.39 -22.88
CA GLY A 341 -11.04 -2.56 -23.54
C GLY A 341 -10.65 -1.34 -22.69
N ALA A 342 -9.80 -0.45 -23.24
CA ALA A 342 -9.45 0.81 -22.58
C ALA A 342 -10.57 1.85 -22.79
N THR A 343 -11.66 1.71 -22.07
CA THR A 343 -12.90 2.49 -22.18
C THR A 343 -13.43 2.95 -20.81
N PRO A 344 -14.33 3.95 -20.74
CA PRO A 344 -14.97 4.35 -19.50
C PRO A 344 -15.78 3.24 -18.82
N GLU A 345 -16.24 2.23 -19.59
CA GLU A 345 -16.94 1.06 -19.05
C GLU A 345 -16.00 0.19 -18.19
N ALA A 346 -14.73 0.04 -18.58
CA ALA A 346 -13.73 -0.63 -17.75
C ALA A 346 -13.51 0.10 -16.43
N LEU A 347 -13.51 1.44 -16.43
CA LEU A 347 -13.40 2.23 -15.21
C LEU A 347 -14.64 2.10 -14.33
N ALA A 348 -15.83 1.96 -14.94
CA ALA A 348 -17.07 1.74 -14.22
C ALA A 348 -17.11 0.38 -13.52
N ASP A 349 -16.65 -0.67 -14.20
CA ASP A 349 -16.54 -2.02 -13.62
C ASP A 349 -15.53 -2.08 -12.47
N TYR A 350 -14.36 -1.44 -12.65
CA TYR A 350 -13.34 -1.29 -11.61
C TYR A 350 -13.90 -0.58 -10.36
N ASP A 351 -14.56 0.57 -10.55
CA ASP A 351 -15.17 1.36 -9.48
C ASP A 351 -16.23 0.54 -8.72
N ALA A 352 -17.13 -0.12 -9.45
CA ALA A 352 -18.20 -0.94 -8.89
C ALA A 352 -17.66 -2.10 -8.03
N LYS A 353 -16.53 -2.70 -8.43
CA LYS A 353 -15.90 -3.82 -7.71
C LYS A 353 -15.16 -3.39 -6.44
N LEU A 354 -14.49 -2.23 -6.44
CA LEU A 354 -13.54 -1.88 -5.39
C LEU A 354 -13.94 -0.68 -4.52
N CYS A 355 -14.62 0.34 -5.04
CA CYS A 355 -14.87 1.57 -4.30
C CYS A 355 -15.58 1.32 -2.97
N GLY A 356 -16.68 0.60 -2.95
CA GLY A 356 -17.44 0.30 -1.74
C GLY A 356 -16.66 -0.53 -0.71
N PRO A 357 -16.19 -1.73 -1.07
CA PRO A 357 -15.45 -2.61 -0.13
C PRO A 357 -14.18 -1.95 0.44
N ILE A 358 -13.40 -1.25 -0.38
CA ILE A 358 -12.16 -0.63 0.09
C ILE A 358 -12.42 0.65 0.90
N SER A 359 -13.51 1.38 0.62
CA SER A 359 -13.97 2.46 1.49
C SER A 359 -14.25 1.96 2.91
N GLN A 360 -14.87 0.79 3.07
CA GLN A 360 -15.07 0.16 4.38
C GLN A 360 -13.75 -0.26 5.03
N LEU A 361 -12.76 -0.69 4.25
CA LEU A 361 -11.42 -1.01 4.75
C LEU A 361 -10.71 0.25 5.28
N VAL A 362 -10.79 1.40 4.58
CA VAL A 362 -10.24 2.68 5.06
C VAL A 362 -10.81 3.03 6.43
N LEU A 363 -12.14 3.02 6.58
CA LEU A 363 -12.79 3.35 7.85
C LEU A 363 -12.43 2.37 8.97
N ARG A 364 -12.34 1.08 8.67
CA ARG A 364 -11.95 0.05 9.64
C ARG A 364 -10.52 0.22 10.12
N ASN A 365 -9.60 0.63 9.26
CA ASN A 365 -8.20 0.87 9.61
C ASN A 365 -8.01 2.05 10.58
N ARG A 366 -9.02 2.90 10.78
CA ARG A 366 -9.04 3.92 11.85
C ARG A 366 -9.18 3.32 13.25
N GLY A 367 -9.67 2.09 13.35
CA GLY A 367 -9.68 1.34 14.60
C GLY A 367 -8.31 0.75 14.94
N ALA A 368 -8.20 0.19 16.14
CA ALA A 368 -6.97 -0.42 16.63
C ALA A 368 -6.52 -1.65 15.82
N GLY A 369 -7.41 -2.23 15.03
CA GLY A 369 -7.10 -3.43 14.25
C GLY A 369 -6.55 -4.56 15.13
N PRO A 370 -5.50 -5.27 14.68
CA PRO A 370 -4.93 -6.35 15.47
C PRO A 370 -4.21 -5.88 16.74
N PHE A 371 -3.86 -4.59 16.82
CA PHE A 371 -3.24 -3.99 18.00
C PHE A 371 -4.24 -3.75 19.16
N GLY A 372 -5.53 -3.99 18.95
CA GLY A 372 -6.53 -3.91 20.01
C GLY A 372 -6.27 -4.83 21.20
N LEU A 373 -5.52 -5.94 21.01
CA LEU A 373 -5.05 -6.76 22.13
C LEU A 373 -4.06 -6.01 23.03
N LEU A 374 -3.20 -5.13 22.49
CA LEU A 374 -2.33 -4.25 23.28
C LEU A 374 -3.16 -3.29 24.13
N ASN A 375 -4.23 -2.74 23.56
CA ASN A 375 -5.13 -1.83 24.29
C ASN A 375 -5.81 -2.55 25.45
N LEU A 376 -6.32 -3.77 25.23
CA LEU A 376 -6.93 -4.58 26.29
C LEU A 376 -5.95 -4.91 27.43
N VAL A 377 -4.70 -5.20 27.11
CA VAL A 377 -3.66 -5.46 28.12
C VAL A 377 -3.34 -4.17 28.88
N ASP A 378 -3.22 -3.03 28.19
CA ASP A 378 -3.00 -1.73 28.81
C ASP A 378 -4.16 -1.37 29.78
N GLU A 379 -5.40 -1.51 29.33
CA GLU A 379 -6.61 -1.25 30.12
C GLU A 379 -6.74 -2.15 31.36
N ARG A 380 -6.40 -3.44 31.24
CA ARG A 380 -6.61 -4.43 32.32
C ARG A 380 -5.49 -4.49 33.34
N CYS A 381 -4.24 -4.25 32.92
CA CYS A 381 -3.08 -4.42 33.81
C CYS A 381 -1.93 -3.42 33.56
N GLY A 382 -2.17 -2.32 32.82
CA GLY A 382 -1.14 -1.30 32.57
C GLY A 382 -0.01 -1.77 31.67
N GLY A 383 -0.24 -2.76 30.82
CA GLY A 383 0.72 -3.22 29.81
C GLY A 383 1.72 -4.28 30.28
N THR A 384 1.69 -4.67 31.58
CA THR A 384 2.62 -5.66 32.17
C THR A 384 1.88 -6.78 32.87
N PHE A 385 2.36 -8.02 32.77
CA PHE A 385 1.72 -9.20 33.34
C PHE A 385 2.73 -10.34 33.55
N GLU A 386 2.47 -11.23 34.49
CA GLU A 386 3.25 -12.45 34.67
C GLU A 386 2.77 -13.55 33.70
N ASN A 387 1.45 -13.79 33.69
CA ASN A 387 0.82 -14.74 32.76
C ASN A 387 -0.32 -14.04 32.02
N ILE A 388 -0.25 -14.01 30.68
CA ILE A 388 -1.25 -13.36 29.84
C ILE A 388 -2.64 -14.00 29.96
N ASP A 389 -2.72 -15.30 30.30
CA ASP A 389 -3.99 -16.01 30.43
C ASP A 389 -4.83 -15.51 31.60
N ASP A 390 -4.20 -14.89 32.61
CA ASP A 390 -4.88 -14.26 33.75
C ASP A 390 -5.45 -12.87 33.34
N VAL A 391 -4.91 -12.23 32.31
CA VAL A 391 -5.34 -10.90 31.81
C VAL A 391 -6.38 -11.04 30.71
N ILE A 392 -6.07 -11.85 29.70
CA ILE A 392 -6.94 -12.14 28.55
C ILE A 392 -6.90 -13.66 28.31
N PRO A 393 -7.95 -14.41 28.67
CA PRO A 393 -8.00 -15.86 28.46
C PRO A 393 -7.73 -16.24 26.99
N PRO A 394 -7.15 -17.44 26.71
CA PRO A 394 -6.82 -17.88 25.36
C PRO A 394 -8.00 -17.85 24.38
N GLY A 395 -9.20 -18.23 24.84
CA GLY A 395 -10.43 -18.20 24.06
C GLY A 395 -10.82 -16.77 23.63
N GLU A 396 -10.68 -15.80 24.51
CA GLU A 396 -10.97 -14.38 24.21
C GLU A 396 -9.98 -13.82 23.17
N ARG A 397 -8.68 -14.10 23.32
CA ARG A 397 -7.67 -13.70 22.35
C ARG A 397 -7.92 -14.30 20.96
N ALA A 398 -8.23 -15.61 20.92
CA ALA A 398 -8.55 -16.30 19.68
C ALA A 398 -9.80 -15.71 19.02
N GLN A 399 -10.86 -15.43 19.78
CA GLN A 399 -12.08 -14.82 19.29
C GLN A 399 -11.85 -13.41 18.74
N PHE A 400 -11.09 -12.58 19.46
CA PHE A 400 -10.70 -11.24 19.01
C PHE A 400 -9.99 -11.28 17.64
N MET A 401 -8.98 -12.14 17.51
CA MET A 401 -8.20 -12.27 16.29
C MET A 401 -9.02 -12.89 15.15
N ALA A 402 -9.90 -13.84 15.42
CA ALA A 402 -10.80 -14.40 14.42
C ALA A 402 -11.77 -13.34 13.88
N ALA A 403 -12.37 -12.54 14.74
CA ALA A 403 -13.25 -11.43 14.34
C ALA A 403 -12.49 -10.39 13.49
N TYR A 404 -11.28 -10.03 13.88
CA TYR A 404 -10.43 -9.14 13.08
C TYR A 404 -10.15 -9.71 11.69
N LYS A 405 -9.73 -10.97 11.58
CA LYS A 405 -9.41 -11.64 10.30
C LYS A 405 -10.62 -11.74 9.39
N ALA A 406 -11.78 -12.13 9.95
CA ALA A 406 -13.03 -12.21 9.20
C ALA A 406 -13.42 -10.84 8.62
N ALA A 407 -13.32 -9.80 9.44
CA ALA A 407 -13.59 -8.43 9.03
C ALA A 407 -12.57 -7.90 7.99
N ALA A 408 -11.31 -8.33 8.05
CA ALA A 408 -10.24 -7.88 7.16
C ALA A 408 -10.23 -8.60 5.79
N GLY A 409 -11.08 -9.64 5.60
CA GLY A 409 -11.13 -10.41 4.35
C GLY A 409 -9.93 -11.33 4.13
N PHE A 410 -9.21 -11.71 5.18
CA PHE A 410 -8.04 -12.61 5.12
C PHE A 410 -8.45 -14.10 5.18
N ALA A 411 -9.47 -14.49 4.42
CA ALA A 411 -9.86 -15.89 4.35
C ALA A 411 -8.86 -16.69 3.50
N ILE A 412 -8.09 -17.56 4.14
CA ILE A 412 -7.02 -18.37 3.51
C ILE A 412 -7.60 -19.21 2.37
N GLU A 413 -8.69 -19.93 2.61
CA GLU A 413 -9.32 -20.78 1.61
C GLU A 413 -9.83 -19.98 0.41
N SER A 414 -10.41 -18.82 0.65
CA SER A 414 -10.90 -17.93 -0.41
C SER A 414 -9.77 -17.49 -1.33
N LEU A 415 -8.63 -17.04 -0.77
CA LEU A 415 -7.49 -16.65 -1.59
C LEU A 415 -6.86 -17.85 -2.31
N ASN A 416 -6.67 -18.97 -1.60
CA ASN A 416 -6.03 -20.15 -2.16
C ASN A 416 -6.80 -20.76 -3.33
N ASN A 417 -8.12 -20.65 -3.32
CA ASN A 417 -9.01 -21.22 -4.35
C ASN A 417 -9.49 -20.18 -5.37
N ALA A 418 -9.19 -18.89 -5.17
CA ALA A 418 -9.56 -17.85 -6.11
C ALA A 418 -8.89 -18.07 -7.47
N PRO A 419 -9.62 -17.91 -8.59
CA PRO A 419 -9.03 -17.91 -9.92
C PRO A 419 -8.04 -16.74 -10.06
N ARG A 420 -7.19 -16.80 -11.09
CA ARG A 420 -6.33 -15.67 -11.44
C ARG A 420 -7.19 -14.44 -11.75
N THR A 421 -6.77 -13.27 -11.28
CA THR A 421 -7.46 -11.99 -11.56
C THR A 421 -7.45 -11.68 -13.05
N ILE A 422 -6.37 -12.01 -13.74
CA ILE A 422 -6.25 -11.94 -15.20
C ILE A 422 -5.79 -13.32 -15.67
N ALA A 423 -6.53 -13.92 -16.58
CA ALA A 423 -6.17 -15.20 -17.18
C ALA A 423 -4.84 -15.09 -17.95
N GLU A 424 -4.07 -16.17 -17.95
CA GLU A 424 -2.79 -16.22 -18.67
C GLU A 424 -2.99 -15.96 -20.16
N GLY A 425 -2.15 -15.09 -20.74
CA GLY A 425 -2.26 -14.72 -22.15
C GLY A 425 -3.43 -13.80 -22.51
N ALA A 426 -4.28 -13.41 -21.54
CA ALA A 426 -5.39 -12.51 -21.80
C ALA A 426 -4.91 -11.17 -22.37
N ARG A 427 -5.69 -10.61 -23.30
CA ARG A 427 -5.48 -9.31 -23.94
C ARG A 427 -6.73 -8.45 -23.80
N ALA A 428 -6.53 -7.14 -23.74
CA ALA A 428 -7.62 -6.19 -23.69
C ALA A 428 -8.52 -6.29 -24.93
N ALA A 429 -9.83 -6.18 -24.73
CA ALA A 429 -10.81 -6.16 -25.80
C ALA A 429 -10.55 -4.98 -26.77
N SER A 430 -10.70 -5.20 -28.07
CA SER A 430 -10.61 -4.12 -29.04
C SER A 430 -11.86 -3.23 -28.97
N ARG A 431 -11.70 -1.89 -29.15
CA ARG A 431 -12.83 -0.95 -29.15
C ARG A 431 -14.00 -1.34 -30.08
N ARG A 432 -13.75 -2.09 -31.17
CA ARG A 432 -14.78 -2.53 -32.12
C ARG A 432 -15.66 -3.66 -31.54
N ALA A 433 -15.13 -4.56 -30.73
CA ALA A 433 -15.88 -5.67 -30.15
C ALA A 433 -16.82 -5.20 -29.00
N ALA A 434 -16.40 -4.22 -28.24
CA ALA A 434 -17.21 -3.65 -27.14
C ALA A 434 -18.47 -2.90 -27.62
N SER A 435 -18.44 -2.30 -28.82
CA SER A 435 -19.60 -1.61 -29.42
C SER A 435 -20.65 -2.57 -30.02
N ALA A 436 -20.27 -3.80 -30.34
CA ALA A 436 -21.15 -4.80 -30.95
C ALA A 436 -22.02 -5.57 -29.91
N ALA A 437 -21.71 -5.50 -28.64
CA ALA A 437 -22.38 -6.22 -27.56
C ALA A 437 -23.60 -5.48 -26.96
N ARG A 438 -24.04 -4.34 -27.52
CA ARG A 438 -25.30 -3.71 -27.10
C ARG A 438 -26.48 -4.52 -27.61
N PRO A 439 -27.39 -5.04 -26.76
CA PRO A 439 -28.62 -5.66 -27.21
C PRO A 439 -29.45 -4.59 -27.94
N THR A 440 -29.78 -4.86 -29.19
CA THR A 440 -30.82 -4.12 -29.92
C THR A 440 -32.13 -4.32 -29.19
N GLY A 441 -32.54 -3.30 -28.43
CA GLY A 441 -33.86 -3.30 -27.80
C GLY A 441 -34.94 -3.42 -28.87
N THR A 442 -35.62 -4.53 -28.93
CA THR A 442 -36.87 -4.70 -29.61
C THR A 442 -37.96 -3.95 -28.84
N SER A 443 -38.45 -2.85 -29.38
CA SER A 443 -39.68 -2.22 -28.95
C SER A 443 -40.86 -3.16 -29.24
N PRO A 444 -41.73 -3.44 -28.29
CA PRO A 444 -43.01 -4.04 -28.60
C PRO A 444 -43.95 -2.99 -29.21
N SER A 445 -44.53 -3.34 -30.31
CA SER A 445 -45.67 -2.71 -30.94
C SER A 445 -46.98 -2.90 -30.11
#